data_6a264b7e0fae9f8b46819a7cab98e5b3
#
_entry.id   6a264b7e0fae9f8b46819a7cab98e5b3
#
_cell.length_a   1.000
_cell.length_b   1.000
_cell.length_c   1.000
_cell.angle_alpha   90.00
_cell.angle_beta   90.00
_cell.angle_gamma   90.00
#
_symmetry.space_group_name_H-M   'P 1'
#
loop_
_entity.id
_entity.type
_entity.pdbx_description
1 polymer ?
#
loop_
_entity_poly.entity_id
_entity_poly.type
_entity_poly.pdbx_seq_one_letter_code
_entity_poly.pdbx_strand_id
1 'polypeptide(L)'
;AAKETGWGTSRFAQEGNALFGQWTWSGEGIKPSDADDDSTHKVMKFKVLQASVRAYQRNLNTHSSYKNFRLARAELRDEEKKLDSIILSEHLDKYAETGKEYVRVLQQIIKQNNLEDFDDAKLLPSSINLESLI
;
A
#
# COMPACT_ATOMS: atom_id res chain seq x y z
N ALA A 1 3.88 -0.88 2.11
CA ALA A 1 4.83 0.10 2.68
C ALA A 1 6.21 -0.50 2.89
N ALA A 2 6.38 -1.55 3.70
CA ALA A 2 7.71 -2.10 4.07
C ALA A 2 8.63 -2.33 2.86
N LYS A 3 8.20 -3.12 1.88
CA LYS A 3 8.97 -3.40 0.65
C LYS A 3 9.26 -2.12 -0.15
N GLU A 4 8.26 -1.26 -0.33
CA GLU A 4 8.34 -0.06 -1.16
C GLU A 4 9.28 1.02 -0.59
N THR A 5 9.49 0.99 0.71
CA THR A 5 10.24 2.03 1.42
C THR A 5 11.53 1.54 2.06
N GLY A 6 11.90 0.26 1.87
CA GLY A 6 12.99 -0.33 2.63
C GLY A 6 12.77 -0.16 4.15
N TRP A 7 11.60 -0.51 4.63
CA TRP A 7 11.22 -0.36 6.04
C TRP A 7 11.27 1.10 6.55
N GLY A 8 10.91 2.05 5.68
CA GLY A 8 10.87 3.48 5.99
C GLY A 8 12.21 4.21 5.89
N THR A 9 13.28 3.54 5.44
CA THR A 9 14.61 4.13 5.33
C THR A 9 14.86 4.87 4.02
N SER A 10 14.02 4.65 3.00
CA SER A 10 14.22 5.28 1.70
C SER A 10 14.04 6.80 1.75
N ARG A 11 14.77 7.51 0.88
CA ARG A 11 14.64 8.96 0.70
C ARG A 11 13.19 9.37 0.38
N PHE A 12 12.49 8.58 -0.43
CA PHE A 12 11.09 8.85 -0.77
C PHE A 12 10.16 8.81 0.45
N ALA A 13 10.39 7.88 1.38
CA ALA A 13 9.62 7.81 2.62
C ALA A 13 9.95 8.99 3.54
N GLN A 14 11.23 9.30 3.72
CA GLN A 14 11.70 10.30 4.68
C GLN A 14 11.46 11.75 4.23
N GLU A 15 11.73 12.07 2.97
CA GLU A 15 11.60 13.42 2.43
C GLU A 15 10.24 13.69 1.78
N GLY A 16 9.56 12.63 1.34
CA GLY A 16 8.33 12.73 0.55
C GLY A 16 7.08 12.13 1.18
N ASN A 17 7.17 11.54 2.38
CA ASN A 17 6.08 10.78 3.00
C ASN A 17 5.47 9.73 2.06
N ALA A 18 6.25 9.22 1.10
CA ALA A 18 5.82 8.31 0.04
C ALA A 18 5.97 6.86 0.48
N LEU A 19 4.91 6.29 1.06
CA LEU A 19 4.94 4.93 1.63
C LEU A 19 4.73 3.81 0.60
N PHE A 20 4.24 4.12 -0.60
CA PHE A 20 3.79 3.12 -1.58
C PHE A 20 4.37 3.32 -2.98
N GLY A 21 5.38 4.15 -3.14
CA GLY A 21 6.11 4.33 -4.41
C GLY A 21 5.24 4.75 -5.60
N GLN A 22 4.14 5.47 -5.37
CA GLN A 22 3.24 5.88 -6.44
C GLN A 22 3.87 6.94 -7.35
N TRP A 23 3.66 6.78 -8.66
CA TRP A 23 4.18 7.67 -9.67
C TRP A 23 3.24 8.85 -9.95
N THR A 24 3.83 9.97 -10.32
CA THR A 24 3.13 11.14 -10.87
C THR A 24 3.87 11.68 -12.09
N TRP A 25 3.12 12.13 -13.07
CA TRP A 25 3.63 12.81 -14.27
C TRP A 25 3.37 14.32 -14.20
N SER A 26 2.52 14.73 -13.27
CA SER A 26 2.15 16.13 -13.04
C SER A 26 2.08 16.40 -11.54
N GLY A 27 2.69 17.47 -11.07
CA GLY A 27 2.65 17.87 -9.68
C GLY A 27 3.97 17.64 -8.93
N GLU A 28 3.90 17.77 -7.61
CA GLU A 28 5.07 17.62 -6.74
C GLU A 28 5.49 16.16 -6.62
N GLY A 29 6.78 15.89 -6.83
CA GLY A 29 7.35 14.56 -6.71
C GLY A 29 8.86 14.60 -6.57
N ILE A 30 9.41 13.47 -6.14
CA ILE A 30 10.85 13.26 -6.02
C ILE A 30 11.31 12.41 -7.21
N LYS A 31 12.28 12.93 -7.97
CA LYS A 31 12.88 12.20 -9.08
C LYS A 31 13.77 11.07 -8.50
N PRO A 32 13.65 9.82 -9.02
CA PRO A 32 14.59 8.76 -8.67
C PRO A 32 16.01 9.15 -9.04
N SER A 33 16.99 8.72 -8.25
CA SER A 33 18.42 9.03 -8.49
C SER A 33 19.00 8.36 -9.73
N ASP A 34 18.39 7.25 -10.13
CA ASP A 34 18.74 6.43 -11.29
C ASP A 34 17.86 6.70 -12.53
N ALA A 35 16.97 7.70 -12.44
CA ALA A 35 16.14 8.08 -13.57
C ALA A 35 16.95 8.89 -14.59
N ASP A 36 16.79 8.56 -15.86
CA ASP A 36 17.35 9.31 -17.00
C ASP A 36 16.91 10.77 -16.95
N ASP A 37 17.75 11.68 -17.47
CA ASP A 37 17.46 13.11 -17.46
C ASP A 37 16.15 13.47 -18.15
N ASP A 38 15.75 12.72 -19.17
CA ASP A 38 14.49 12.89 -19.92
C ASP A 38 13.28 12.26 -19.23
N SER A 39 13.46 11.57 -18.11
CA SER A 39 12.36 10.94 -17.38
C SER A 39 11.40 11.96 -16.79
N THR A 40 10.16 11.93 -17.24
CA THR A 40 9.09 12.88 -16.83
C THR A 40 8.33 12.39 -15.60
N HIS A 41 8.50 11.13 -15.20
CA HIS A 41 7.81 10.57 -14.04
C HIS A 41 8.61 10.78 -12.76
N LYS A 42 7.89 11.00 -11.68
CA LYS A 42 8.43 11.21 -10.34
C LYS A 42 7.67 10.34 -9.34
N VAL A 43 8.31 10.01 -8.22
CA VAL A 43 7.60 9.44 -7.07
C VAL A 43 6.81 10.56 -6.40
N MET A 44 5.50 10.34 -6.24
CA MET A 44 4.59 11.32 -5.67
C MET A 44 5.00 11.70 -4.25
N LYS A 45 5.03 13.00 -3.94
CA LYS A 45 5.32 13.55 -2.63
C LYS A 45 4.04 13.93 -1.91
N PHE A 46 3.99 13.71 -0.61
CA PHE A 46 2.82 14.01 0.22
C PHE A 46 3.20 14.92 1.39
N LYS A 47 2.27 15.81 1.78
CA LYS A 47 2.48 16.71 2.93
C LYS A 47 2.49 15.94 4.27
N VAL A 48 1.71 14.86 4.36
CA VAL A 48 1.58 14.02 5.55
C VAL A 48 1.47 12.53 5.15
N LEU A 49 1.91 11.62 6.00
CA LEU A 49 1.86 10.18 5.77
C LEU A 49 0.45 9.67 5.45
N GLN A 50 -0.57 10.20 6.13
CA GLN A 50 -1.96 9.82 5.90
C GLN A 50 -2.42 10.05 4.46
N ALA A 51 -1.92 11.10 3.79
CA ALA A 51 -2.26 11.37 2.40
C ALA A 51 -1.71 10.29 1.45
N SER A 52 -0.53 9.76 1.72
CA SER A 52 0.04 8.62 1.00
C SER A 52 -0.82 7.36 1.17
N VAL A 53 -1.28 7.07 2.38
CA VAL A 53 -2.18 5.93 2.64
C VAL A 53 -3.51 6.09 1.89
N ARG A 54 -4.12 7.29 1.94
CA ARG A 54 -5.37 7.56 1.20
C ARG A 54 -5.20 7.44 -0.31
N ALA A 55 -4.09 7.89 -0.87
CA ALA A 55 -3.78 7.76 -2.29
C ALA A 55 -3.63 6.28 -2.69
N TYR A 56 -2.95 5.49 -1.87
CA TYR A 56 -2.84 4.03 -2.07
C TYR A 56 -4.21 3.34 -2.03
N GLN A 57 -5.04 3.62 -1.03
CA GLN A 57 -6.40 3.10 -0.94
C GLN A 57 -7.25 3.45 -2.17
N ARG A 58 -7.18 4.72 -2.62
CA ARG A 58 -7.87 5.16 -3.84
C ARG A 58 -7.39 4.37 -5.06
N ASN A 59 -6.07 4.19 -5.23
CA ASN A 59 -5.49 3.45 -6.32
C ASN A 59 -6.03 2.01 -6.39
N LEU A 60 -5.99 1.28 -5.29
CA LEU A 60 -6.53 -0.09 -5.22
C LEU A 60 -8.05 -0.13 -5.50
N ASN A 61 -8.78 0.90 -5.09
CA ASN A 61 -10.24 0.95 -5.23
C ASN A 61 -10.72 1.43 -6.61
N THR A 62 -9.90 2.10 -7.41
CA THR A 62 -10.36 2.73 -8.66
C THR A 62 -9.60 2.27 -9.90
N HIS A 63 -8.30 1.98 -9.80
CA HIS A 63 -7.51 1.63 -10.96
C HIS A 63 -7.90 0.27 -11.55
N SER A 64 -7.94 0.17 -12.88
CA SER A 64 -8.39 -1.03 -13.61
C SER A 64 -7.54 -2.26 -13.32
N SER A 65 -6.24 -2.10 -13.11
CA SER A 65 -5.30 -3.18 -12.78
C SER A 65 -5.68 -3.96 -11.52
N TYR A 66 -6.42 -3.34 -10.59
CA TYR A 66 -6.83 -3.94 -9.31
C TYR A 66 -8.29 -4.39 -9.28
N LYS A 67 -8.91 -4.58 -10.46
CA LYS A 67 -10.29 -5.10 -10.54
C LYS A 67 -10.42 -6.46 -9.85
N ASN A 68 -9.51 -7.38 -10.12
CA ASN A 68 -9.53 -8.73 -9.53
C ASN A 68 -9.33 -8.70 -8.01
N PHE A 69 -8.46 -7.82 -7.51
CA PHE A 69 -8.32 -7.56 -6.08
C PHE A 69 -9.65 -7.15 -5.44
N ARG A 70 -10.39 -6.24 -6.08
CA ARG A 70 -11.70 -5.79 -5.57
C ARG A 70 -12.77 -6.88 -5.62
N LEU A 71 -12.76 -7.72 -6.67
CA LEU A 71 -13.69 -8.85 -6.79
C LEU A 71 -13.42 -9.90 -5.70
N ALA A 72 -12.18 -10.32 -5.52
CA ALA A 72 -11.81 -11.25 -4.46
C ALA A 72 -12.16 -10.71 -3.06
N ARG A 73 -11.94 -9.42 -2.82
CA ARG A 73 -12.33 -8.78 -1.56
C ARG A 73 -13.84 -8.75 -1.35
N ALA A 74 -14.62 -8.51 -2.41
CA ALA A 74 -16.09 -8.54 -2.34
C ALA A 74 -16.61 -9.96 -2.06
N GLU A 75 -16.07 -10.96 -2.73
CA GLU A 75 -16.40 -12.36 -2.53
C GLU A 75 -16.18 -12.80 -1.07
N LEU A 76 -15.00 -12.50 -0.50
CA LEU A 76 -14.74 -12.81 0.91
C LEU A 76 -15.76 -12.14 1.86
N ARG A 77 -16.21 -10.92 1.54
CA ARG A 77 -17.22 -10.22 2.35
C ARG A 77 -18.61 -10.79 2.19
N ASP A 78 -19.00 -11.17 0.97
CA ASP A 78 -20.33 -11.72 0.67
C ASP A 78 -20.51 -13.11 1.29
N GLU A 79 -19.42 -13.87 1.43
CA GLU A 79 -19.41 -15.17 2.11
C GLU A 79 -19.30 -15.05 3.64
N GLU A 80 -19.39 -13.84 4.18
CA GLU A 80 -19.16 -13.53 5.61
C GLU A 80 -17.82 -14.06 6.16
N LYS A 81 -16.89 -14.31 5.26
CA LYS A 81 -15.54 -14.74 5.62
C LYS A 81 -14.69 -13.55 6.10
N LYS A 82 -13.74 -13.87 6.94
CA LYS A 82 -12.69 -12.93 7.32
C LYS A 82 -11.89 -12.54 6.07
N LEU A 83 -11.53 -11.25 5.95
CA LEU A 83 -10.57 -10.84 4.92
C LEU A 83 -9.27 -11.60 5.13
N ASP A 84 -8.66 -12.00 4.03
CA ASP A 84 -7.42 -12.78 4.01
C ASP A 84 -6.37 -12.04 3.21
N SER A 85 -5.34 -11.54 3.90
CA SER A 85 -4.26 -10.77 3.29
C SER A 85 -3.42 -11.58 2.31
N ILE A 86 -3.28 -12.89 2.51
CA ILE A 86 -2.55 -13.77 1.59
C ILE A 86 -3.33 -13.92 0.29
N ILE A 87 -4.63 -14.24 0.35
CA ILE A 87 -5.48 -14.36 -0.84
C ILE A 87 -5.53 -13.02 -1.59
N LEU A 88 -5.75 -11.91 -0.88
CA LEU A 88 -5.83 -10.59 -1.50
C LEU A 88 -4.52 -10.17 -2.15
N SER A 89 -3.38 -10.51 -1.57
CA SER A 89 -2.07 -10.17 -2.14
C SER A 89 -1.78 -10.86 -3.47
N GLU A 90 -2.42 -12.00 -3.77
CA GLU A 90 -2.27 -12.69 -5.07
C GLU A 90 -2.71 -11.82 -6.25
N HIS A 91 -3.60 -10.88 -6.02
CA HIS A 91 -4.13 -9.96 -7.02
C HIS A 91 -3.35 -8.63 -7.14
N LEU A 92 -2.15 -8.55 -6.56
CA LEU A 92 -1.25 -7.39 -6.63
C LEU A 92 -0.06 -7.60 -7.58
N ASP A 93 -0.13 -8.58 -8.46
CA ASP A 93 0.91 -8.89 -9.45
C ASP A 93 1.21 -7.71 -10.40
N LYS A 94 0.24 -6.84 -10.63
CA LYS A 94 0.39 -5.62 -11.45
C LYS A 94 0.90 -4.39 -10.69
N TYR A 95 1.19 -4.54 -9.41
CA TYR A 95 1.68 -3.41 -8.61
C TYR A 95 3.16 -3.09 -8.89
N ALA A 96 3.95 -4.08 -9.25
CA ALA A 96 5.35 -3.94 -9.61
C ALA A 96 5.66 -4.72 -10.90
N GLU A 97 6.71 -4.31 -11.60
CA GLU A 97 7.16 -4.96 -12.84
C GLU A 97 7.53 -6.43 -12.64
N THR A 98 8.01 -6.79 -11.45
CA THR A 98 8.37 -8.16 -11.08
C THR A 98 7.18 -9.11 -10.91
N GLY A 99 5.94 -8.60 -11.02
CA GLY A 99 4.72 -9.41 -11.08
C GLY A 99 4.58 -10.41 -9.93
N LYS A 100 4.57 -11.69 -10.26
CA LYS A 100 4.41 -12.77 -9.26
C LYS A 100 5.54 -12.83 -8.22
N GLU A 101 6.74 -12.40 -8.57
CA GLU A 101 7.84 -12.32 -7.61
C GLU A 101 7.55 -11.26 -6.54
N TYR A 102 6.96 -10.13 -6.94
CA TYR A 102 6.49 -9.11 -5.98
C TYR A 102 5.49 -9.70 -5.00
N VAL A 103 4.49 -10.44 -5.49
CA VAL A 103 3.47 -11.12 -4.66
C VAL A 103 4.14 -12.09 -3.67
N ARG A 104 5.07 -12.91 -4.14
CA ARG A 104 5.80 -13.87 -3.29
C ARG A 104 6.52 -13.16 -2.14
N VAL A 105 7.21 -12.06 -2.42
CA VAL A 105 7.90 -11.27 -1.39
C VAL A 105 6.91 -10.65 -0.41
N LEU A 106 5.76 -10.14 -0.88
CA LEU A 106 4.72 -9.61 0.02
C LEU A 106 4.19 -10.70 0.96
N GLN A 107 3.86 -11.86 0.44
CA GLN A 107 3.37 -12.99 1.24
C GLN A 107 4.41 -13.46 2.26
N GLN A 108 5.68 -13.46 1.88
CA GLN A 108 6.77 -13.75 2.81
C GLN A 108 6.85 -12.73 3.95
N ILE A 109 6.76 -11.43 3.65
CA ILE A 109 6.74 -10.37 4.66
C ILE A 109 5.54 -10.51 5.59
N ILE A 110 4.35 -10.77 5.04
CA ILE A 110 3.12 -10.98 5.82
C ILE A 110 3.32 -12.13 6.82
N LYS A 111 3.76 -13.29 6.35
CA LYS A 111 3.96 -14.48 7.18
C LYS A 111 5.06 -14.31 8.22
N GLN A 112 6.21 -13.77 7.83
CA GLN A 112 7.36 -13.60 8.74
C GLN A 112 7.10 -12.62 9.88
N ASN A 113 6.16 -11.69 9.69
CA ASN A 113 5.83 -10.65 10.66
C ASN A 113 4.44 -10.84 11.29
N ASN A 114 3.78 -11.98 11.06
CA ASN A 114 2.44 -12.30 11.57
C ASN A 114 1.40 -11.21 11.25
N LEU A 115 1.48 -10.60 10.05
CA LEU A 115 0.59 -9.49 9.68
C LEU A 115 -0.84 -9.96 9.42
N GLU A 116 -1.08 -11.26 9.27
CA GLU A 116 -2.41 -11.87 9.20
C GLU A 116 -3.25 -11.60 10.46
N ASP A 117 -2.61 -11.32 11.60
CA ASP A 117 -3.27 -10.93 12.85
C ASP A 117 -4.07 -9.62 12.71
N PHE A 118 -3.77 -8.81 11.69
CA PHE A 118 -4.49 -7.58 11.39
C PHE A 118 -5.66 -7.75 10.40
N ASP A 119 -5.91 -8.94 9.87
CA ASP A 119 -6.93 -9.16 8.83
C ASP A 119 -8.37 -8.90 9.35
N ASP A 120 -8.59 -9.01 10.65
CA ASP A 120 -9.85 -8.67 11.32
C ASP A 120 -9.78 -7.43 12.22
N ALA A 121 -8.68 -6.69 12.16
CA ALA A 121 -8.52 -5.47 12.94
C ALA A 121 -9.59 -4.43 12.61
N LYS A 122 -10.16 -3.83 13.64
CA LYS A 122 -11.15 -2.76 13.54
C LYS A 122 -10.62 -1.51 14.20
N LEU A 123 -10.89 -0.36 13.58
CA LEU A 123 -10.61 0.92 14.22
C LEU A 123 -11.55 1.11 15.40
N LEU A 124 -11.01 1.61 16.51
CA LEU A 124 -11.85 2.06 17.62
C LEU A 124 -12.77 3.20 17.16
N PRO A 125 -14.01 3.26 17.67
CA PRO A 125 -14.88 4.41 17.43
C PRO A 125 -14.18 5.71 17.85
N SER A 126 -14.31 6.75 17.04
CA SER A 126 -13.68 8.07 17.29
C SER A 126 -14.16 8.76 18.58
N SER A 127 -15.22 8.25 19.23
CA SER A 127 -15.76 8.73 20.51
C SER A 127 -15.09 8.11 21.75
N ILE A 128 -14.18 7.14 21.59
CA ILE A 128 -13.42 6.63 22.73
C ILE A 128 -12.32 7.63 23.02
N ASN A 129 -12.47 8.34 24.16
CA ASN A 129 -11.44 9.23 24.68
C ASN A 129 -10.26 8.36 25.15
N LEU A 130 -9.13 8.45 24.45
CA LEU A 130 -7.92 7.70 24.77
C LEU A 130 -7.40 7.98 26.18
N GLU A 131 -7.75 9.13 26.76
CA GLU A 131 -7.41 9.49 28.14
C GLU A 131 -8.04 8.55 29.18
N SER A 132 -9.11 7.82 28.82
CA SER A 132 -9.75 6.85 29.72
C SER A 132 -9.12 5.46 29.68
N LEU A 133 -8.10 5.24 28.84
CA LEU A 133 -7.41 3.95 28.66
C LEU A 133 -5.99 3.93 29.24
N ILE A 134 -5.55 5.04 29.86
CA ILE A 134 -4.25 5.18 30.53
C ILE A 134 -4.49 5.14 32.07
#